data_bea3ec58d497bbfe3d67a4ad3f9a8ae8
#
_entry.id   bea3ec58d497bbfe3d67a4ad3f9a8ae8
#
_cell.length_a   1.000
_cell.length_b   1.000
_cell.length_c   1.000
_cell.angle_alpha   90.00
_cell.angle_beta   90.00
_cell.angle_gamma   90.00
#
_symmetry.space_group_name_H-M   'P 1'
#
loop_
_entity.id
_entity.type
_entity.pdbx_description
1 polymer ?
#
loop_
_entity_poly.entity_id
_entity_poly.type
_entity_poly.pdbx_seq_one_letter_code
_entity_poly.pdbx_strand_id
1 'polypeptide(L)'
;MSQYSQQPGPIGVFDSGYGGLTILHGIRQLLPDYDYIYLGDNARAPYGSRSFDVVYQFTRQAVMTLFESGCQLVILGCNTASAKALRSIQQNDLPKLDPQRRVLGVIRPTAEVIGKLTHSRHVGVLATEGTIKSHSYKLEIQKLWNDVTVTGIPCPLWVPIIENNEADTPGADYFVKKRIDLILERDPQIDTLILGCTHYPILMPKIRKHVPENVQIVAQGEYVAKSLQDYLRRHPDMEQRCTKHGTVRYLTTENPEKFKENAQIFIHEEVNVEHVDLE
;
A
#
# COMPACT_ATOMS: atom_id res chain seq x y z
N MET A 1 18.15 -22.58 12.57
CA MET A 1 17.38 -23.05 11.39
C MET A 1 16.09 -22.25 11.36
N SER A 2 15.57 -21.88 10.19
CA SER A 2 14.29 -21.19 10.08
C SER A 2 13.15 -22.07 10.62
N GLN A 3 12.24 -21.47 11.37
CA GLN A 3 11.01 -22.16 11.84
C GLN A 3 9.94 -22.28 10.74
N TYR A 4 10.13 -21.59 9.61
CA TYR A 4 9.19 -21.53 8.50
C TYR A 4 9.56 -22.51 7.39
N SER A 5 8.55 -22.95 6.62
CA SER A 5 8.74 -23.78 5.42
C SER A 5 9.71 -23.14 4.43
N GLN A 6 10.61 -23.91 3.87
CA GLN A 6 11.53 -23.48 2.80
C GLN A 6 11.00 -23.83 1.41
N GLN A 7 9.85 -24.50 1.30
CA GLN A 7 9.21 -24.80 0.03
C GLN A 7 8.71 -23.53 -0.65
N PRO A 8 8.66 -23.50 -1.98
CA PRO A 8 7.98 -22.42 -2.68
C PRO A 8 6.55 -22.21 -2.20
N GLY A 9 6.10 -20.96 -2.20
CA GLY A 9 4.78 -20.59 -1.71
C GLY A 9 4.24 -19.33 -2.39
N PRO A 10 3.02 -18.91 -2.04
CA PRO A 10 2.40 -17.73 -2.63
C PRO A 10 3.10 -16.43 -2.22
N ILE A 11 2.88 -15.38 -3.00
CA ILE A 11 3.27 -14.01 -2.62
C ILE A 11 2.23 -13.47 -1.64
N GLY A 12 2.66 -13.07 -0.45
CA GLY A 12 1.80 -12.40 0.53
C GLY A 12 1.58 -10.93 0.19
N VAL A 13 0.34 -10.45 0.32
CA VAL A 13 0.00 -9.03 0.21
C VAL A 13 -0.76 -8.64 1.47
N PHE A 14 -0.17 -7.78 2.28
CA PHE A 14 -0.75 -7.29 3.54
C PHE A 14 -1.26 -5.88 3.41
N ASP A 15 -2.45 -5.63 3.93
CA ASP A 15 -2.97 -4.28 4.17
C ASP A 15 -3.64 -4.18 5.55
N SER A 16 -3.77 -2.98 6.07
CA SER A 16 -4.49 -2.71 7.31
C SER A 16 -6.01 -2.85 7.20
N GLY A 17 -6.54 -3.01 5.98
CA GLY A 17 -7.97 -3.08 5.72
C GLY A 17 -8.29 -3.58 4.31
N TYR A 18 -9.03 -2.76 3.56
CA TYR A 18 -9.50 -3.11 2.20
C TYR A 18 -8.65 -2.49 1.09
N GLY A 19 -8.01 -1.34 1.36
CA GLY A 19 -7.36 -0.53 0.32
C GLY A 19 -6.27 -1.27 -0.45
N GLY A 20 -5.56 -2.19 0.20
CA GLY A 20 -4.54 -3.03 -0.44
C GLY A 20 -5.06 -3.94 -1.55
N LEU A 21 -6.38 -4.15 -1.63
CA LEU A 21 -7.01 -4.85 -2.76
C LEU A 21 -6.73 -4.12 -4.09
N THR A 22 -6.63 -2.79 -4.09
CA THR A 22 -6.24 -2.01 -5.29
C THR A 22 -4.81 -2.32 -5.72
N ILE A 23 -3.92 -2.55 -4.76
CA ILE A 23 -2.53 -2.94 -5.02
C ILE A 23 -2.48 -4.37 -5.56
N LEU A 24 -3.15 -5.32 -4.90
CA LEU A 24 -3.23 -6.71 -5.36
C LEU A 24 -3.83 -6.79 -6.76
N HIS A 25 -4.89 -6.03 -7.04
CA HIS A 25 -5.49 -5.98 -8.37
C HIS A 25 -4.47 -5.55 -9.43
N GLY A 26 -3.74 -4.46 -9.20
CA GLY A 26 -2.69 -4.00 -10.12
C GLY A 26 -1.57 -5.03 -10.30
N ILE A 27 -1.16 -5.72 -9.24
CA ILE A 27 -0.17 -6.78 -9.31
C ILE A 27 -0.68 -7.95 -10.16
N ARG A 28 -1.91 -8.45 -9.92
CA ARG A 28 -2.51 -9.57 -10.65
C ARG A 28 -2.70 -9.27 -12.14
N GLN A 29 -3.01 -8.03 -12.50
CA GLN A 29 -3.09 -7.64 -13.92
C GLN A 29 -1.78 -7.84 -14.67
N LEU A 30 -0.65 -7.59 -14.02
CA LEU A 30 0.68 -7.69 -14.65
C LEU A 30 1.34 -9.06 -14.45
N LEU A 31 1.04 -9.73 -13.34
CA LEU A 31 1.63 -10.99 -12.88
C LEU A 31 0.52 -12.01 -12.54
N PRO A 32 -0.35 -12.38 -13.51
CA PRO A 32 -1.53 -13.22 -13.26
C PRO A 32 -1.18 -14.68 -12.90
N ASP A 33 0.00 -15.16 -13.27
CA ASP A 33 0.36 -16.56 -13.09
C ASP A 33 0.76 -16.92 -11.65
N TYR A 34 1.14 -15.91 -10.82
CA TYR A 34 1.57 -16.17 -9.45
C TYR A 34 0.39 -16.45 -8.52
N ASP A 35 0.66 -17.24 -7.47
CA ASP A 35 -0.27 -17.43 -6.36
C ASP A 35 -0.13 -16.30 -5.34
N TYR A 36 -1.25 -15.88 -4.77
CA TYR A 36 -1.28 -14.80 -3.79
C TYR A 36 -2.06 -15.19 -2.53
N ILE A 37 -1.63 -14.67 -1.39
CA ILE A 37 -2.43 -14.58 -0.17
C ILE A 37 -2.58 -13.10 0.16
N TYR A 38 -3.81 -12.59 0.11
CA TYR A 38 -4.14 -11.29 0.67
C TYR A 38 -4.49 -11.44 2.15
N LEU A 39 -3.95 -10.56 3.00
CA LEU A 39 -4.32 -10.47 4.40
C LEU A 39 -4.69 -9.04 4.74
N GLY A 40 -5.97 -8.83 5.10
CA GLY A 40 -6.51 -7.56 5.58
C GLY A 40 -6.71 -7.58 7.09
N ASP A 41 -6.03 -6.68 7.82
CA ASP A 41 -6.19 -6.55 9.27
C ASP A 41 -7.36 -5.61 9.64
N ASN A 42 -8.55 -5.96 9.14
CA ASN A 42 -9.75 -5.14 9.18
C ASN A 42 -10.26 -4.88 10.59
N ALA A 43 -10.14 -5.85 11.52
CA ALA A 43 -10.58 -5.72 12.91
C ALA A 43 -9.78 -4.65 13.67
N ARG A 44 -8.53 -4.36 13.27
CA ARG A 44 -7.67 -3.38 13.93
C ARG A 44 -7.47 -2.09 13.11
N ALA A 45 -8.14 -1.97 11.95
CA ALA A 45 -8.17 -0.76 11.14
C ALA A 45 -8.82 0.42 11.91
N PRO A 46 -8.51 1.68 11.54
CA PRO A 46 -7.48 2.12 10.61
C PRO A 46 -6.08 2.27 11.27
N TYR A 47 -5.01 2.08 10.51
CA TYR A 47 -3.64 2.28 10.98
C TYR A 47 -3.17 3.73 10.90
N GLY A 48 -3.82 4.55 10.10
CA GLY A 48 -3.38 5.90 9.74
C GLY A 48 -3.19 6.88 10.90
N SER A 49 -3.90 6.70 12.00
CA SER A 49 -3.83 7.52 13.22
C SER A 49 -3.08 6.86 14.38
N ARG A 50 -2.67 5.58 14.26
CA ARG A 50 -2.04 4.84 15.36
C ARG A 50 -0.56 5.23 15.53
N SER A 51 -0.02 4.97 16.73
CA SER A 51 1.40 5.19 17.03
C SER A 51 2.32 4.32 16.15
N PHE A 52 3.60 4.65 16.14
CA PHE A 52 4.61 3.88 15.42
C PHE A 52 4.67 2.43 15.94
N ASP A 53 4.76 2.26 17.25
CA ASP A 53 4.91 0.95 17.89
C ASP A 53 3.71 0.03 17.65
N VAL A 54 2.49 0.57 17.72
CA VAL A 54 1.27 -0.20 17.46
C VAL A 54 1.24 -0.67 16.01
N VAL A 55 1.53 0.21 15.04
CA VAL A 55 1.58 -0.17 13.62
C VAL A 55 2.67 -1.21 13.36
N TYR A 56 3.84 -1.04 13.98
CA TYR A 56 4.92 -2.01 13.85
C TYR A 56 4.51 -3.39 14.38
N GLN A 57 3.96 -3.46 15.60
CA GLN A 57 3.52 -4.73 16.20
C GLN A 57 2.48 -5.43 15.33
N PHE A 58 1.43 -4.74 14.92
CA PHE A 58 0.37 -5.30 14.10
C PHE A 58 0.87 -5.78 12.73
N THR A 59 1.71 -4.97 12.08
CA THR A 59 2.30 -5.35 10.78
C THR A 59 3.23 -6.54 10.93
N ARG A 60 4.01 -6.60 12.00
CA ARG A 60 4.91 -7.72 12.28
C ARG A 60 4.14 -9.03 12.46
N GLN A 61 3.06 -9.03 13.25
CA GLN A 61 2.20 -10.20 13.43
C GLN A 61 1.63 -10.67 12.09
N ALA A 62 1.08 -9.77 11.28
CA ALA A 62 0.56 -10.10 9.97
C ALA A 62 1.62 -10.70 9.02
N VAL A 63 2.84 -10.15 9.01
CA VAL A 63 3.96 -10.69 8.23
C VAL A 63 4.33 -12.11 8.69
N MET A 64 4.35 -12.35 10.00
CA MET A 64 4.63 -13.68 10.55
C MET A 64 3.56 -14.69 10.14
N THR A 65 2.28 -14.34 10.24
CA THR A 65 1.16 -15.18 9.79
C THR A 65 1.24 -15.52 8.30
N LEU A 66 1.62 -14.54 7.45
CA LEU A 66 1.87 -14.80 6.02
C LEU A 66 3.07 -15.74 5.81
N PHE A 67 4.12 -15.63 6.62
CA PHE A 67 5.24 -16.54 6.56
C PHE A 67 4.87 -17.97 7.00
N GLU A 68 4.05 -18.10 8.02
CA GLU A 68 3.48 -19.39 8.47
C GLU A 68 2.57 -20.01 7.41
N SER A 69 1.86 -19.17 6.65
CA SER A 69 1.06 -19.59 5.49
C SER A 69 1.91 -19.96 4.26
N GLY A 70 3.24 -19.97 4.38
CA GLY A 70 4.17 -20.41 3.33
C GLY A 70 4.73 -19.28 2.46
N CYS A 71 4.29 -18.02 2.61
CA CYS A 71 4.79 -16.93 1.80
C CYS A 71 6.30 -16.73 1.99
N GLN A 72 7.05 -16.66 0.88
CA GLN A 72 8.49 -16.39 0.88
C GLN A 72 8.77 -14.89 0.68
N LEU A 73 7.85 -14.21 0.02
CA LEU A 73 7.85 -12.79 -0.29
C LEU A 73 6.54 -12.17 0.20
N VAL A 74 6.62 -11.08 0.94
CA VAL A 74 5.46 -10.31 1.42
C VAL A 74 5.55 -8.87 0.94
N ILE A 75 4.46 -8.36 0.39
CA ILE A 75 4.29 -6.95 -0.01
C ILE A 75 3.43 -6.26 1.04
N LEU A 76 3.94 -5.21 1.68
CA LEU A 76 3.14 -4.33 2.51
C LEU A 76 2.37 -3.38 1.60
N GLY A 77 1.14 -3.73 1.24
CA GLY A 77 0.23 -2.91 0.42
C GLY A 77 -0.16 -1.61 1.12
N CYS A 78 -0.25 -1.62 2.45
CA CYS A 78 -0.56 -0.44 3.24
C CYS A 78 0.59 0.59 3.27
N ASN A 79 0.30 1.83 2.91
CA ASN A 79 1.27 2.93 2.99
C ASN A 79 1.72 3.23 4.42
N THR A 80 0.79 3.21 5.38
CA THR A 80 1.10 3.46 6.80
C THR A 80 2.00 2.35 7.37
N ALA A 81 1.72 1.08 7.05
CA ALA A 81 2.55 -0.05 7.44
C ALA A 81 3.94 0.03 6.78
N SER A 82 4.00 0.33 5.48
CA SER A 82 5.27 0.54 4.76
C SER A 82 6.09 1.67 5.37
N ALA A 83 5.44 2.76 5.78
CA ALA A 83 6.10 3.93 6.35
C ALA A 83 6.64 3.69 7.77
N LYS A 84 5.92 2.91 8.58
CA LYS A 84 6.19 2.78 10.01
C LYS A 84 6.83 1.45 10.42
N ALA A 85 6.59 0.37 9.69
CA ALA A 85 7.02 -0.97 10.10
C ALA A 85 8.10 -1.59 9.23
N LEU A 86 8.09 -1.31 7.93
CA LEU A 86 8.94 -2.02 6.95
C LEU A 86 10.41 -2.06 7.34
N ARG A 87 11.01 -0.90 7.64
CA ARG A 87 12.43 -0.82 7.96
C ARG A 87 12.79 -1.62 9.21
N SER A 88 11.97 -1.54 10.26
CA SER A 88 12.19 -2.31 11.49
C SER A 88 12.08 -3.81 11.23
N ILE A 89 11.10 -4.25 10.47
CA ILE A 89 10.96 -5.66 10.08
C ILE A 89 12.18 -6.13 9.28
N GLN A 90 12.61 -5.36 8.27
CA GLN A 90 13.75 -5.73 7.43
C GLN A 90 15.07 -5.78 8.19
N GLN A 91 15.29 -4.86 9.12
CA GLN A 91 16.58 -4.71 9.81
C GLN A 91 16.67 -5.51 11.12
N ASN A 92 15.57 -5.68 11.83
CA ASN A 92 15.57 -6.24 13.17
C ASN A 92 14.94 -7.64 13.25
N ASP A 93 13.90 -7.92 12.45
CA ASP A 93 13.15 -9.17 12.52
C ASP A 93 13.64 -10.20 11.49
N LEU A 94 13.68 -9.85 10.20
CA LEU A 94 14.06 -10.80 9.14
C LEU A 94 15.43 -11.49 9.39
N PRO A 95 16.49 -10.80 9.83
CA PRO A 95 17.77 -11.47 10.08
C PRO A 95 17.71 -12.54 11.16
N LYS A 96 16.73 -12.42 12.09
CA LYS A 96 16.55 -13.37 13.20
C LYS A 96 15.56 -14.49 12.88
N LEU A 97 14.52 -14.17 12.10
CA LEU A 97 13.42 -15.09 11.76
C LEU A 97 13.80 -15.98 10.58
N ASP A 98 14.10 -15.37 9.46
CA ASP A 98 14.52 -16.04 8.22
C ASP A 98 15.16 -15.03 7.24
N PRO A 99 16.50 -15.01 7.14
CA PRO A 99 17.20 -14.05 6.29
C PRO A 99 17.00 -14.28 4.79
N GLN A 100 16.39 -15.39 4.38
CA GLN A 100 16.10 -15.68 2.98
C GLN A 100 14.74 -15.12 2.54
N ARG A 101 13.83 -14.80 3.46
CA ARG A 101 12.54 -14.20 3.16
C ARG A 101 12.68 -12.71 2.89
N ARG A 102 11.69 -12.14 2.22
CA ARG A 102 11.68 -10.71 1.89
C ARG A 102 10.34 -10.08 2.23
N VAL A 103 10.43 -8.84 2.70
CA VAL A 103 9.28 -7.95 2.87
C VAL A 103 9.56 -6.68 2.09
N LEU A 104 8.68 -6.30 1.19
CA LEU A 104 8.77 -5.09 0.36
C LEU A 104 7.60 -4.17 0.70
N GLY A 105 7.76 -2.88 0.41
CA GLY A 105 6.71 -1.88 0.65
C GLY A 105 6.35 -1.11 -0.61
N VAL A 106 5.24 -0.36 -0.55
CA VAL A 106 4.67 0.35 -1.71
C VAL A 106 5.21 1.77 -1.89
N ILE A 107 5.97 2.32 -0.94
CA ILE A 107 6.50 3.69 -1.03
C ILE A 107 7.68 3.76 -2.01
N ARG A 108 8.61 2.83 -1.91
CA ARG A 108 9.83 2.81 -2.72
C ARG A 108 9.56 2.75 -4.23
N PRO A 109 8.65 1.89 -4.74
CA PRO A 109 8.29 1.86 -6.16
C PRO A 109 7.85 3.21 -6.72
N THR A 110 7.03 3.95 -5.95
CA THR A 110 6.58 5.29 -6.33
C THR A 110 7.75 6.30 -6.31
N ALA A 111 8.61 6.24 -5.29
CA ALA A 111 9.77 7.12 -5.20
C ALA A 111 10.76 6.93 -6.36
N GLU A 112 10.91 5.72 -6.88
CA GLU A 112 11.82 5.39 -7.99
C GLU A 112 11.42 6.04 -9.32
N VAL A 113 10.13 6.29 -9.53
CA VAL A 113 9.63 6.86 -10.79
C VAL A 113 9.35 8.34 -10.72
N ILE A 114 9.11 8.88 -9.53
CA ILE A 114 8.55 10.23 -9.36
C ILE A 114 9.41 11.33 -9.97
N GLY A 115 10.74 11.23 -9.86
CA GLY A 115 11.64 12.21 -10.45
C GLY A 115 11.68 12.20 -11.98
N LYS A 116 11.13 11.16 -12.63
CA LYS A 116 10.95 11.12 -14.08
C LYS A 116 9.60 11.66 -14.51
N LEU A 117 8.64 11.74 -13.59
CA LEU A 117 7.29 12.21 -13.84
C LEU A 117 7.15 13.71 -13.61
N THR A 118 7.81 14.26 -12.59
CA THR A 118 7.78 15.69 -12.31
C THR A 118 8.75 16.46 -13.20
N HIS A 119 8.27 17.57 -13.77
CA HIS A 119 9.08 18.54 -14.52
C HIS A 119 9.47 19.76 -13.67
N SER A 120 8.55 20.20 -12.80
CA SER A 120 8.79 21.34 -11.88
C SER A 120 9.75 21.00 -10.74
N ARG A 121 9.96 19.70 -10.47
CA ARG A 121 10.67 19.17 -9.30
C ARG A 121 9.93 19.45 -7.97
N HIS A 122 8.63 19.78 -8.03
CA HIS A 122 7.74 19.96 -6.90
C HIS A 122 6.65 18.90 -6.90
N VAL A 123 6.62 18.08 -5.85
CA VAL A 123 5.74 16.91 -5.72
C VAL A 123 4.89 17.04 -4.47
N GLY A 124 3.58 16.88 -4.63
CA GLY A 124 2.64 16.79 -3.54
C GLY A 124 2.38 15.35 -3.11
N VAL A 125 2.21 15.11 -1.82
CA VAL A 125 1.80 13.81 -1.26
C VAL A 125 0.55 13.98 -0.41
N LEU A 126 -0.55 13.37 -0.85
CA LEU A 126 -1.78 13.24 -0.09
C LEU A 126 -1.79 11.85 0.55
N ALA A 127 -1.83 11.75 1.88
CA ALA A 127 -1.72 10.47 2.57
C ALA A 127 -2.40 10.51 3.95
N THR A 128 -2.36 9.40 4.69
CA THR A 128 -2.79 9.37 6.09
C THR A 128 -1.86 10.22 6.97
N GLU A 129 -2.35 10.62 8.12
CA GLU A 129 -1.56 11.39 9.09
C GLU A 129 -0.26 10.67 9.47
N GLY A 130 -0.35 9.35 9.71
CA GLY A 130 0.81 8.53 10.07
C GLY A 130 1.86 8.46 8.96
N THR A 131 1.44 8.35 7.70
CA THR A 131 2.34 8.35 6.55
C THR A 131 3.03 9.70 6.38
N ILE A 132 2.30 10.81 6.51
CA ILE A 132 2.90 12.16 6.40
C ILE A 132 3.90 12.41 7.54
N LYS A 133 3.50 12.12 8.79
CA LYS A 133 4.37 12.32 9.98
C LYS A 133 5.64 11.45 9.98
N SER A 134 5.62 10.31 9.29
CA SER A 134 6.81 9.45 9.16
C SER A 134 7.91 10.04 8.27
N HIS A 135 7.57 11.02 7.44
CA HIS A 135 8.43 11.58 6.38
C HIS A 135 8.96 10.56 5.36
N SER A 136 8.42 9.33 5.33
CA SER A 136 8.96 8.24 4.51
C SER A 136 8.98 8.57 3.02
N TYR A 137 7.94 9.20 2.46
CA TYR A 137 7.95 9.64 1.07
C TYR A 137 9.07 10.66 0.80
N LYS A 138 9.18 11.68 1.65
CA LYS A 138 10.23 12.70 1.51
C LYS A 138 11.61 12.06 1.55
N LEU A 139 11.86 11.19 2.52
CA LEU A 139 13.15 10.52 2.69
C LEU A 139 13.48 9.60 1.49
N GLU A 140 12.53 8.79 1.01
CA GLU A 140 12.78 7.87 -0.10
C GLU A 140 12.92 8.62 -1.44
N ILE A 141 12.14 9.67 -1.67
CA ILE A 141 12.26 10.48 -2.89
C ILE A 141 13.60 11.23 -2.88
N GLN A 142 13.96 11.90 -1.80
CA GLN A 142 15.19 12.68 -1.73
C GLN A 142 16.47 11.85 -1.80
N LYS A 143 16.44 10.56 -1.43
CA LYS A 143 17.58 9.64 -1.66
C LYS A 143 17.86 9.39 -3.13
N LEU A 144 16.85 9.46 -3.99
CA LEU A 144 16.94 9.15 -5.42
C LEU A 144 17.01 10.41 -6.27
N TRP A 145 16.33 11.45 -5.81
CA TRP A 145 16.09 12.71 -6.50
C TRP A 145 16.27 13.85 -5.49
N ASN A 146 17.52 14.22 -5.21
CA ASN A 146 17.86 15.18 -4.17
C ASN A 146 17.40 16.61 -4.47
N ASP A 147 17.08 16.88 -5.72
CA ASP A 147 16.56 18.16 -6.24
C ASP A 147 15.02 18.26 -6.21
N VAL A 148 14.32 17.17 -5.78
CA VAL A 148 12.86 17.16 -5.69
C VAL A 148 12.38 17.69 -4.33
N THR A 149 11.56 18.72 -4.38
CA THR A 149 10.82 19.24 -3.21
C THR A 149 9.56 18.41 -2.99
N VAL A 150 9.34 17.97 -1.75
CA VAL A 150 8.18 17.13 -1.38
C VAL A 150 7.32 17.84 -0.35
N THR A 151 6.09 18.17 -0.71
CA THR A 151 5.07 18.79 0.15
C THR A 151 4.00 17.77 0.51
N GLY A 152 3.84 17.46 1.79
CA GLY A 152 2.87 16.46 2.29
C GLY A 152 1.69 17.08 3.01
N ILE A 153 0.47 16.62 2.72
CA ILE A 153 -0.76 17.00 3.42
C ILE A 153 -1.50 15.74 3.92
N PRO A 154 -1.86 15.67 5.22
CA PRO A 154 -2.66 14.58 5.73
C PRO A 154 -4.14 14.72 5.33
N CYS A 155 -4.77 13.60 4.96
CA CYS A 155 -6.17 13.51 4.57
C CYS A 155 -6.94 12.55 5.52
N PRO A 156 -7.15 12.90 6.80
CA PRO A 156 -7.63 11.98 7.83
C PRO A 156 -9.06 11.49 7.61
N LEU A 157 -9.89 12.21 6.85
CA LEU A 157 -11.28 11.85 6.60
C LEU A 157 -11.48 11.02 5.32
N TRP A 158 -10.49 10.92 4.44
CA TRP A 158 -10.69 10.25 3.16
C TRP A 158 -10.92 8.74 3.30
N VAL A 159 -10.18 8.07 4.17
CA VAL A 159 -10.39 6.63 4.44
C VAL A 159 -11.78 6.37 5.04
N PRO A 160 -12.20 7.05 6.14
CA PRO A 160 -13.56 6.89 6.68
C PRO A 160 -14.68 7.16 5.66
N ILE A 161 -14.55 8.18 4.82
CA ILE A 161 -15.53 8.48 3.77
C ILE A 161 -15.66 7.31 2.78
N ILE A 162 -14.56 6.72 2.37
CA ILE A 162 -14.54 5.60 1.43
C ILE A 162 -15.13 4.34 2.07
N GLU A 163 -14.66 3.97 3.27
CA GLU A 163 -15.09 2.75 3.95
C GLU A 163 -16.57 2.77 4.41
N ASN A 164 -17.16 3.95 4.56
CA ASN A 164 -18.58 4.10 4.85
C ASN A 164 -19.44 4.30 3.57
N ASN A 165 -18.88 4.03 2.39
CA ASN A 165 -19.56 4.15 1.10
C ASN A 165 -20.12 5.57 0.82
N GLU A 166 -19.43 6.60 1.33
CA GLU A 166 -19.78 8.01 1.17
C GLU A 166 -18.96 8.72 0.07
N ALA A 167 -18.17 7.95 -0.70
CA ALA A 167 -17.24 8.49 -1.69
C ALA A 167 -17.92 9.37 -2.76
N ASP A 168 -19.19 9.10 -3.11
CA ASP A 168 -19.92 9.83 -4.16
C ASP A 168 -20.73 11.04 -3.65
N THR A 169 -20.73 11.27 -2.34
CA THR A 169 -21.54 12.34 -1.72
C THR A 169 -20.94 13.75 -1.92
N PRO A 170 -21.75 14.82 -1.79
CA PRO A 170 -21.25 16.20 -1.75
C PRO A 170 -20.31 16.44 -0.56
N GLY A 171 -20.47 15.73 0.55
CA GLY A 171 -19.57 15.79 1.70
C GLY A 171 -18.15 15.34 1.34
N ALA A 172 -18.03 14.23 0.58
CA ALA A 172 -16.75 13.77 0.05
C ALA A 172 -16.10 14.82 -0.86
N ASP A 173 -16.89 15.42 -1.77
CA ASP A 173 -16.41 16.47 -2.68
C ASP A 173 -15.80 17.66 -1.91
N TYR A 174 -16.48 18.11 -0.85
CA TYR A 174 -15.98 19.18 0.03
C TYR A 174 -14.64 18.83 0.68
N PHE A 175 -14.53 17.62 1.29
CA PHE A 175 -13.30 17.23 1.98
C PHE A 175 -12.15 16.95 1.01
N VAL A 176 -12.44 16.46 -0.18
CA VAL A 176 -11.43 16.27 -1.23
C VAL A 176 -10.91 17.63 -1.70
N LYS A 177 -11.81 18.55 -2.09
CA LYS A 177 -11.46 19.90 -2.50
C LYS A 177 -10.60 20.60 -1.46
N LYS A 178 -11.02 20.58 -0.19
CA LYS A 178 -10.30 21.23 0.91
C LYS A 178 -8.83 20.78 1.03
N ARG A 179 -8.50 19.52 0.75
CA ARG A 179 -7.12 19.02 0.84
C ARG A 179 -6.31 19.33 -0.39
N ILE A 180 -6.94 19.33 -1.55
CA ILE A 180 -6.31 19.72 -2.82
C ILE A 180 -5.99 21.21 -2.80
N ASP A 181 -6.94 22.08 -2.42
CA ASP A 181 -6.68 23.50 -2.28
C ASP A 181 -5.49 23.75 -1.33
N LEU A 182 -5.51 23.13 -0.15
CA LEU A 182 -4.47 23.30 0.86
C LEU A 182 -3.07 22.90 0.36
N ILE A 183 -2.94 21.81 -0.40
CA ILE A 183 -1.62 21.37 -0.89
C ILE A 183 -1.10 22.29 -1.99
N LEU A 184 -1.98 22.74 -2.89
CA LEU A 184 -1.63 23.64 -3.98
C LEU A 184 -1.37 25.08 -3.49
N GLU A 185 -2.07 25.53 -2.45
CA GLU A 185 -1.75 26.82 -1.77
C GLU A 185 -0.40 26.77 -1.08
N ARG A 186 -0.05 25.62 -0.46
CA ARG A 186 1.23 25.45 0.25
C ARG A 186 2.41 25.39 -0.68
N ASP A 187 2.23 24.83 -1.86
CA ASP A 187 3.26 24.74 -2.89
C ASP A 187 2.63 24.86 -4.30
N PRO A 188 2.51 26.09 -4.83
CA PRO A 188 1.90 26.33 -6.15
C PRO A 188 2.71 25.79 -7.33
N GLN A 189 3.93 25.32 -7.12
CA GLN A 189 4.78 24.76 -8.17
C GLN A 189 4.55 23.25 -8.37
N ILE A 190 3.70 22.60 -7.55
CA ILE A 190 3.40 21.19 -7.69
C ILE A 190 2.82 20.89 -9.06
N ASP A 191 3.48 19.99 -9.79
CA ASP A 191 3.02 19.43 -11.07
C ASP A 191 2.67 17.94 -10.98
N THR A 192 2.95 17.31 -9.85
CA THR A 192 2.72 15.89 -9.63
C THR A 192 2.20 15.63 -8.21
N LEU A 193 1.05 14.94 -8.11
CA LEU A 193 0.41 14.57 -6.86
C LEU A 193 0.43 13.05 -6.67
N ILE A 194 1.03 12.58 -5.57
CA ILE A 194 1.03 11.17 -5.16
C ILE A 194 -0.17 10.90 -4.26
N LEU A 195 -0.97 9.89 -4.61
CA LEU A 195 -1.98 9.31 -3.73
C LEU A 195 -1.33 8.27 -2.82
N GLY A 196 -0.82 8.74 -1.68
CA GLY A 196 -0.05 7.95 -0.71
C GLY A 196 -0.93 7.14 0.26
N CYS A 197 -2.08 6.66 -0.22
CA CYS A 197 -2.95 5.72 0.47
C CYS A 197 -3.69 4.87 -0.56
N THR A 198 -3.79 3.58 -0.28
CA THR A 198 -4.39 2.57 -1.16
C THR A 198 -5.89 2.76 -1.38
N HIS A 199 -6.57 3.47 -0.49
CA HIS A 199 -8.00 3.81 -0.63
C HIS A 199 -8.24 4.94 -1.64
N TYR A 200 -7.32 5.88 -1.77
CA TYR A 200 -7.57 7.15 -2.46
C TYR A 200 -7.91 7.04 -3.95
N PRO A 201 -7.51 5.99 -4.69
CA PRO A 201 -7.98 5.79 -6.07
C PRO A 201 -9.51 5.74 -6.21
N ILE A 202 -10.26 5.34 -5.18
CA ILE A 202 -11.74 5.36 -5.17
C ILE A 202 -12.28 6.80 -5.30
N LEU A 203 -11.57 7.79 -4.76
CA LEU A 203 -11.92 9.20 -4.88
C LEU A 203 -11.40 9.85 -6.18
N MET A 204 -10.81 9.09 -7.11
CA MET A 204 -10.18 9.65 -8.32
C MET A 204 -11.08 10.62 -9.10
N PRO A 205 -12.38 10.34 -9.33
CA PRO A 205 -13.25 11.28 -10.05
C PRO A 205 -13.34 12.65 -9.36
N LYS A 206 -13.44 12.67 -8.01
CA LYS A 206 -13.49 13.92 -7.24
C LYS A 206 -12.13 14.60 -7.17
N ILE A 207 -11.05 13.84 -7.01
CA ILE A 207 -9.68 14.36 -7.01
C ILE A 207 -9.42 15.05 -8.35
N ARG A 208 -9.70 14.38 -9.45
CA ARG A 208 -9.49 14.91 -10.81
C ARG A 208 -10.30 16.18 -11.07
N LYS A 209 -11.50 16.28 -10.53
CA LYS A 209 -12.35 17.48 -10.63
C LYS A 209 -11.71 18.75 -10.06
N HIS A 210 -10.91 18.61 -9.00
CA HIS A 210 -10.33 19.72 -8.25
C HIS A 210 -8.84 19.95 -8.48
N VAL A 211 -8.16 19.00 -9.12
CA VAL A 211 -6.75 19.11 -9.48
C VAL A 211 -6.63 19.77 -10.85
N PRO A 212 -5.80 20.81 -11.03
CA PRO A 212 -5.55 21.43 -12.33
C PRO A 212 -5.11 20.41 -13.39
N GLU A 213 -5.48 20.65 -14.65
CA GLU A 213 -5.19 19.71 -15.75
C GLU A 213 -3.70 19.46 -15.98
N ASN A 214 -2.86 20.45 -15.70
CA ASN A 214 -1.42 20.38 -15.80
C ASN A 214 -0.75 19.62 -14.64
N VAL A 215 -1.49 19.20 -13.62
CA VAL A 215 -0.98 18.43 -12.48
C VAL A 215 -1.26 16.94 -12.69
N GLN A 216 -0.20 16.17 -12.78
CA GLN A 216 -0.29 14.70 -12.91
C GLN A 216 -0.67 14.07 -11.56
N ILE A 217 -1.61 13.09 -11.59
CA ILE A 217 -1.97 12.31 -10.40
C ILE A 217 -1.35 10.91 -10.53
N VAL A 218 -0.63 10.49 -9.49
CA VAL A 218 0.06 9.20 -9.41
C VAL A 218 -0.64 8.30 -8.40
N ALA A 219 -1.35 7.28 -8.90
CA ALA A 219 -1.86 6.15 -8.12
C ALA A 219 -0.82 5.02 -8.15
N GLN A 220 -0.70 4.25 -7.06
CA GLN A 220 0.45 3.38 -6.85
C GLN A 220 0.39 2.01 -7.53
N GLY A 221 -0.81 1.46 -7.76
CA GLY A 221 -1.00 0.05 -8.14
C GLY A 221 -0.11 -0.41 -9.31
N GLU A 222 -0.09 0.37 -10.40
CA GLU A 222 0.71 0.06 -11.58
C GLU A 222 2.23 0.11 -11.31
N TYR A 223 2.69 1.10 -10.56
CA TYR A 223 4.12 1.26 -10.24
C TYR A 223 4.62 0.17 -9.31
N VAL A 224 3.80 -0.23 -8.35
CA VAL A 224 4.09 -1.36 -7.45
C VAL A 224 4.17 -2.66 -8.25
N ALA A 225 3.23 -2.91 -9.15
CA ALA A 225 3.23 -4.09 -10.01
C ALA A 225 4.48 -4.17 -10.90
N LYS A 226 4.83 -3.08 -11.57
CA LYS A 226 6.05 -2.99 -12.42
C LYS A 226 7.33 -3.17 -11.59
N SER A 227 7.38 -2.58 -10.42
CA SER A 227 8.54 -2.73 -9.52
C SER A 227 8.68 -4.15 -9.00
N LEU A 228 7.57 -4.83 -8.68
CA LEU A 228 7.58 -6.24 -8.28
C LEU A 228 8.03 -7.15 -9.44
N GLN A 229 7.54 -6.91 -10.65
CA GLN A 229 7.96 -7.66 -11.83
C GLN A 229 9.47 -7.51 -12.07
N ASP A 230 9.99 -6.29 -12.01
CA ASP A 230 11.43 -6.04 -12.17
C ASP A 230 12.24 -6.64 -11.01
N TYR A 231 11.72 -6.59 -9.79
CA TYR A 231 12.35 -7.23 -8.63
C TYR A 231 12.50 -8.73 -8.83
N LEU A 232 11.44 -9.45 -9.20
CA LEU A 232 11.48 -10.90 -9.44
C LEU A 232 12.43 -11.26 -10.59
N ARG A 233 12.43 -10.47 -11.67
CA ARG A 233 13.37 -10.64 -12.78
C ARG A 233 14.84 -10.53 -12.36
N ARG A 234 15.16 -9.61 -11.44
CA ARG A 234 16.53 -9.38 -10.93
C ARG A 234 16.92 -10.33 -9.80
N HIS A 235 15.98 -11.05 -9.21
CA HIS A 235 16.19 -11.97 -8.10
C HIS A 235 15.58 -13.35 -8.43
N PRO A 236 16.19 -14.11 -9.35
CA PRO A 236 15.67 -15.40 -9.80
C PRO A 236 15.59 -16.43 -8.68
N ASP A 237 16.41 -16.32 -7.64
CA ASP A 237 16.36 -17.11 -6.42
C ASP A 237 15.05 -16.90 -5.65
N MET A 238 14.57 -15.67 -5.53
CA MET A 238 13.28 -15.35 -4.93
C MET A 238 12.12 -15.72 -5.87
N GLU A 239 12.28 -15.49 -7.16
CA GLU A 239 11.28 -15.83 -8.16
C GLU A 239 10.93 -17.32 -8.14
N GLN A 240 11.95 -18.21 -8.08
CA GLN A 240 11.77 -19.66 -7.98
C GLN A 240 11.09 -20.11 -6.68
N ARG A 241 11.09 -19.27 -5.66
CA ARG A 241 10.41 -19.52 -4.39
C ARG A 241 8.95 -19.05 -4.38
N CYS A 242 8.46 -18.49 -5.48
CA CYS A 242 7.07 -18.05 -5.64
C CYS A 242 6.31 -19.03 -6.54
N THR A 243 5.20 -19.59 -6.03
CA THR A 243 4.37 -20.54 -6.78
C THR A 243 3.53 -19.85 -7.86
N LYS A 244 3.17 -20.61 -8.92
CA LYS A 244 2.50 -20.09 -10.11
C LYS A 244 1.37 -21.01 -10.56
N HIS A 245 0.18 -20.82 -9.99
CA HIS A 245 -1.06 -21.50 -10.40
C HIS A 245 -2.19 -20.50 -10.64
N GLY A 246 -1.90 -19.19 -10.49
CA GLY A 246 -2.88 -18.11 -10.68
C GLY A 246 -3.94 -18.04 -9.59
N THR A 247 -3.69 -18.59 -8.40
CA THR A 247 -4.67 -18.66 -7.32
C THR A 247 -4.57 -17.46 -6.37
N VAL A 248 -5.69 -17.11 -5.72
CA VAL A 248 -5.72 -16.09 -4.67
C VAL A 248 -6.52 -16.60 -3.48
N ARG A 249 -5.93 -16.50 -2.28
CA ARG A 249 -6.63 -16.67 -1.01
C ARG A 249 -6.76 -15.31 -0.33
N TYR A 250 -7.93 -15.07 0.28
CA TYR A 250 -8.18 -13.83 1.02
C TYR A 250 -8.38 -14.16 2.49
N LEU A 251 -7.60 -13.50 3.34
CA LEU A 251 -7.65 -13.62 4.79
C LEU A 251 -8.06 -12.29 5.41
N THR A 252 -8.86 -12.33 6.46
CA THR A 252 -9.25 -11.14 7.22
C THR A 252 -9.27 -11.43 8.72
N THR A 253 -8.96 -10.42 9.53
CA THR A 253 -9.15 -10.47 10.99
C THR A 253 -10.57 -10.07 11.43
N GLU A 254 -11.42 -9.65 10.50
CA GLU A 254 -12.82 -9.28 10.71
C GLU A 254 -13.73 -10.43 10.22
N ASN A 255 -15.04 -10.29 10.42
CA ASN A 255 -16.03 -11.21 9.87
C ASN A 255 -15.90 -11.34 8.34
N PRO A 256 -15.77 -12.57 7.78
CA PRO A 256 -15.62 -12.78 6.34
C PRO A 256 -16.74 -12.21 5.48
N GLU A 257 -18.00 -12.28 5.92
CA GLU A 257 -19.13 -11.75 5.17
C GLU A 257 -19.06 -10.22 5.07
N LYS A 258 -18.75 -9.56 6.17
CA LYS A 258 -18.51 -8.11 6.18
C LYS A 258 -17.34 -7.70 5.29
N PHE A 259 -16.29 -8.53 5.25
CA PHE A 259 -15.18 -8.30 4.33
C PHE A 259 -15.64 -8.37 2.88
N LYS A 260 -16.40 -9.41 2.50
CA LYS A 260 -16.92 -9.57 1.12
C LYS A 260 -17.73 -8.37 0.65
N GLU A 261 -18.64 -7.90 1.50
CA GLU A 261 -19.48 -6.73 1.20
C GLU A 261 -18.63 -5.48 0.92
N ASN A 262 -17.68 -5.18 1.78
CA ASN A 262 -16.85 -3.98 1.67
C ASN A 262 -15.79 -4.10 0.56
N ALA A 263 -15.28 -5.30 0.29
CA ALA A 263 -14.28 -5.53 -0.75
C ALA A 263 -14.81 -5.15 -2.16
N GLN A 264 -16.13 -5.24 -2.38
CA GLN A 264 -16.77 -4.84 -3.64
C GLN A 264 -16.55 -3.36 -4.00
N ILE A 265 -16.30 -2.49 -3.01
CA ILE A 265 -15.95 -1.08 -3.26
C ILE A 265 -14.60 -0.95 -3.98
N PHE A 266 -13.70 -1.91 -3.77
CA PHE A 266 -12.31 -1.87 -4.25
C PHE A 266 -12.06 -2.77 -5.45
N ILE A 267 -12.75 -3.91 -5.51
CA ILE A 267 -12.65 -4.90 -6.58
C ILE A 267 -14.04 -5.40 -6.95
N HIS A 268 -14.31 -5.53 -8.25
CA HIS A 268 -15.62 -5.95 -8.78
C HIS A 268 -15.66 -7.47 -9.02
N GLU A 269 -15.11 -8.26 -8.09
CA GLU A 269 -15.12 -9.72 -8.14
C GLU A 269 -15.59 -10.31 -6.81
N GLU A 270 -16.24 -11.47 -6.85
CA GLU A 270 -16.57 -12.22 -5.65
C GLU A 270 -15.31 -12.86 -5.07
N VAL A 271 -15.15 -12.75 -3.76
CA VAL A 271 -13.98 -13.29 -3.05
C VAL A 271 -14.39 -14.31 -2.01
N ASN A 272 -13.67 -15.43 -1.97
CA ASN A 272 -13.75 -16.36 -0.86
C ASN A 272 -12.77 -15.93 0.23
N VAL A 273 -13.31 -15.63 1.40
CA VAL A 273 -12.54 -15.04 2.52
C VAL A 273 -12.55 -15.99 3.70
N GLU A 274 -11.39 -16.17 4.30
CA GLU A 274 -11.18 -16.96 5.51
C GLU A 274 -10.86 -16.01 6.68
N HIS A 275 -11.39 -16.30 7.86
CA HIS A 275 -11.01 -15.58 9.08
C HIS A 275 -9.65 -16.07 9.57
N VAL A 276 -8.84 -15.14 10.09
CA VAL A 276 -7.56 -15.45 10.76
C VAL A 276 -7.38 -14.59 12.00
N ASP A 277 -6.88 -15.19 13.07
CA ASP A 277 -6.43 -14.49 14.26
C ASP A 277 -4.94 -14.15 14.11
N LEU A 278 -4.55 -12.95 14.52
CA LEU A 278 -3.15 -12.53 14.54
C LEU A 278 -2.65 -12.47 15.99
N GLU A 279 -1.80 -13.40 16.35
CA GLU A 279 -1.16 -13.49 17.68
C GLU A 279 0.08 -12.60 17.82
#